data_59d0da62bdbdef33aa2083d21afa6270
#
_entry.id   59d0da62bdbdef33aa2083d21afa6270
#
_cell.length_a   1.000
_cell.length_b   1.000
_cell.length_c   1.000
_cell.angle_alpha   90.00
_cell.angle_beta   90.00
_cell.angle_gamma   90.00
#
_symmetry.space_group_name_H-M   'P 1'
#
loop_
_entity.id
_entity.type
_entity.pdbx_description
1 polymer ?
#
loop_
_entity_poly.entity_id
_entity_poly.type
_entity_poly.pdbx_seq_one_letter_code
_entity_poly.pdbx_strand_id
1 'polypeptide(L)'
;MRNLQNRVTALFVAAFAAYSMGMIINRVLQSVAREVNETRGTVVSGAAQFDVRNGKQSWHSPLLEDRSVMNGIDIQNCQYAEVPNDLFVPIFVMTRDRVSSLQKSLQSYWDTIQSPYEIFILDHNSSFPPMVNYLQQLAATQNVSVIPLVQEAWGDALKEANQFIRGYLDLHPHVSFYVYTDPDIAFMRSAPDILLFYAAVLSSCPEYKVVGPGLQISDIPSNFTKQLPNGQSVRERHSKYWKEVPNIATWNGIGYHVAKHPIDTTFAMFRRNTPFERLTRPSLRAYAPYAAVHVDWYDDSSNLPADKIYYMQRQSGVNNW
;
A
#
# COMPACT_ATOMS: atom_id res chain seq x y z
N MET A 1 -35.72 -13.71 -7.35
CA MET A 1 -34.44 -12.99 -7.23
C MET A 1 -33.84 -12.98 -5.83
N ARG A 2 -34.55 -12.61 -4.74
CA ARG A 2 -34.02 -12.66 -3.34
C ARG A 2 -33.45 -14.03 -2.91
N ASN A 3 -34.07 -15.15 -3.31
CA ASN A 3 -33.61 -16.50 -2.94
C ASN A 3 -32.29 -16.91 -3.63
N LEU A 4 -31.99 -16.37 -4.82
CA LEU A 4 -30.75 -16.64 -5.52
C LEU A 4 -29.58 -15.86 -4.90
N GLN A 5 -29.85 -14.62 -4.52
CA GLN A 5 -28.88 -13.75 -3.85
C GLN A 5 -28.44 -14.30 -2.49
N ASN A 6 -29.41 -14.81 -1.69
CA ASN A 6 -29.11 -15.44 -0.40
C ASN A 6 -28.32 -16.75 -0.55
N ARG A 7 -28.54 -17.51 -1.61
CA ARG A 7 -27.77 -18.74 -1.89
C ARG A 7 -26.35 -18.44 -2.35
N VAL A 8 -26.16 -17.41 -3.17
CA VAL A 8 -24.83 -16.95 -3.60
C VAL A 8 -24.03 -16.43 -2.39
N THR A 9 -24.64 -15.61 -1.53
CA THR A 9 -23.99 -15.11 -0.30
C THR A 9 -23.62 -16.26 0.64
N ALA A 10 -24.51 -17.25 0.81
CA ALA A 10 -24.23 -18.42 1.65
C ALA A 10 -23.10 -19.30 1.08
N LEU A 11 -23.01 -19.44 -0.24
CA LEU A 11 -21.91 -20.16 -0.91
C LEU A 11 -20.57 -19.40 -0.77
N PHE A 12 -20.59 -18.07 -0.87
CA PHE A 12 -19.39 -17.25 -0.64
C PHE A 12 -18.91 -17.33 0.80
N VAL A 13 -19.81 -17.25 1.78
CA VAL A 13 -19.47 -17.40 3.20
C VAL A 13 -18.93 -18.80 3.49
N ALA A 14 -19.51 -19.85 2.91
CA ALA A 14 -19.04 -21.22 3.08
C ALA A 14 -17.67 -21.45 2.38
N ALA A 15 -17.47 -20.90 1.18
CA ALA A 15 -16.18 -20.98 0.48
C ALA A 15 -15.09 -20.19 1.22
N PHE A 16 -15.42 -19.02 1.76
CA PHE A 16 -14.51 -18.21 2.56
C PHE A 16 -14.18 -18.88 3.90
N ALA A 17 -15.16 -19.49 4.58
CA ALA A 17 -14.92 -20.26 5.79
C ALA A 17 -14.05 -21.50 5.54
N ALA A 18 -14.27 -22.20 4.42
CA ALA A 18 -13.44 -23.34 4.02
C ALA A 18 -12.01 -22.92 3.66
N TYR A 19 -11.85 -21.78 2.97
CA TYR A 19 -10.56 -21.19 2.64
C TYR A 19 -9.81 -20.74 3.91
N SER A 20 -10.49 -20.05 4.83
CA SER A 20 -9.93 -19.63 6.12
C SER A 20 -9.53 -20.81 6.99
N MET A 21 -10.35 -21.88 6.99
CA MET A 21 -10.03 -23.12 7.70
C MET A 21 -8.84 -23.86 7.06
N GLY A 22 -8.73 -23.84 5.72
CA GLY A 22 -7.56 -24.36 4.98
C GLY A 22 -6.27 -23.58 5.32
N MET A 23 -6.33 -22.26 5.43
CA MET A 23 -5.18 -21.44 5.85
C MET A 23 -4.79 -21.72 7.30
N ILE A 24 -5.74 -21.88 8.22
CA ILE A 24 -5.46 -22.19 9.63
C ILE A 24 -4.79 -23.57 9.71
N ILE A 25 -5.32 -24.57 9.01
CA ILE A 25 -4.74 -25.92 8.96
C ILE A 25 -3.33 -25.87 8.38
N ASN A 26 -3.10 -25.11 7.31
CA ASN A 26 -1.77 -24.97 6.70
C ASN A 26 -0.79 -24.25 7.64
N ARG A 27 -1.21 -23.23 8.38
CA ARG A 27 -0.39 -22.56 9.41
C ARG A 27 -0.03 -23.50 10.56
N VAL A 28 -0.96 -24.32 11.03
CA VAL A 28 -0.71 -25.32 12.07
C VAL A 28 0.28 -26.37 11.58
N LEU A 29 0.10 -26.88 10.35
CA LEU A 29 1.03 -27.84 9.74
C LEU A 29 2.42 -27.26 9.53
N GLN A 30 2.55 -25.99 9.12
CA GLN A 30 3.84 -25.31 8.98
C GLN A 30 4.50 -25.02 10.33
N SER A 31 3.73 -24.70 11.38
CA SER A 31 4.24 -24.55 12.74
C SER A 31 4.80 -25.86 13.27
N VAL A 32 4.06 -26.97 13.09
CA VAL A 32 4.52 -28.31 13.48
C VAL A 32 5.76 -28.73 12.67
N ALA A 33 5.83 -28.41 11.37
CA ALA A 33 6.98 -28.69 10.55
C ALA A 33 8.22 -27.87 10.95
N ARG A 34 8.03 -26.64 11.48
CA ARG A 34 9.12 -25.85 12.08
C ARG A 34 9.67 -26.45 13.36
N GLU A 35 8.81 -26.83 14.29
CA GLU A 35 9.24 -27.49 15.52
C GLU A 35 10.01 -28.78 15.26
N VAL A 36 9.63 -29.54 14.24
CA VAL A 36 10.34 -30.76 13.83
C VAL A 36 11.68 -30.47 13.19
N ASN A 37 11.85 -29.34 12.49
CA ASN A 37 13.13 -28.95 11.88
C ASN A 37 14.09 -28.28 12.87
N GLU A 38 13.59 -27.52 13.84
CA GLU A 38 14.43 -26.91 14.89
C GLU A 38 15.05 -27.94 15.84
N THR A 39 14.42 -29.09 15.99
CA THR A 39 14.96 -30.22 16.75
C THR A 39 16.02 -31.05 16.01
N ARG A 40 16.32 -30.75 14.74
CA ARG A 40 17.24 -31.52 13.89
C ARG A 40 18.50 -30.81 13.42
N GLY A 41 18.77 -29.57 13.83
CA GLY A 41 19.90 -28.84 13.22
C GLY A 41 20.65 -27.88 14.11
N THR A 42 21.45 -28.36 15.06
CA THR A 42 22.63 -27.63 15.52
C THR A 42 23.76 -27.83 14.51
N VAL A 43 23.93 -26.93 13.56
CA VAL A 43 25.17 -26.76 12.80
C VAL A 43 25.49 -25.26 12.72
N VAL A 44 26.66 -24.96 13.30
CA VAL A 44 27.35 -23.68 13.31
C VAL A 44 27.64 -23.18 11.90
N SER A 45 27.23 -21.95 11.57
CA SER A 45 27.93 -21.18 10.54
C SER A 45 27.81 -19.69 10.81
N GLY A 46 28.92 -18.98 10.65
CA GLY A 46 29.22 -17.66 11.14
C GLY A 46 28.29 -16.55 10.66
N ALA A 47 27.85 -15.78 11.62
CA ALA A 47 27.16 -14.52 11.40
C ALA A 47 28.18 -13.42 11.09
N ALA A 48 28.10 -12.81 9.94
CA ALA A 48 28.71 -11.52 9.69
C ALA A 48 27.95 -10.47 10.50
N GLN A 49 28.61 -9.89 11.52
CA GLN A 49 28.13 -8.73 12.24
C GLN A 49 28.16 -7.51 11.31
N PHE A 50 27.00 -6.97 10.96
CA PHE A 50 26.89 -5.64 10.40
C PHE A 50 26.89 -4.61 11.54
N ASP A 51 27.94 -3.81 11.60
CA ASP A 51 28.07 -2.70 12.56
C ASP A 51 27.20 -1.52 12.12
N VAL A 52 26.09 -1.28 12.85
CA VAL A 52 25.09 -0.24 12.59
C VAL A 52 25.52 1.12 13.23
N ARG A 53 26.78 1.36 13.46
CA ARG A 53 27.27 2.62 14.04
C ARG A 53 28.05 3.44 13.02
N ASN A 54 27.41 4.09 12.07
CA ASN A 54 27.88 5.33 11.40
C ASN A 54 27.19 5.59 10.05
N GLY A 55 25.88 5.55 10.02
CA GLY A 55 25.11 5.95 8.84
C GLY A 55 24.02 6.97 9.16
N LYS A 56 24.39 8.11 9.77
CA LYS A 56 23.50 9.27 9.76
C LYS A 56 23.44 9.84 8.34
N GLN A 57 22.68 9.25 7.46
CA GLN A 57 22.16 9.99 6.30
C GLN A 57 21.03 10.89 6.81
N SER A 58 21.35 12.16 7.00
CA SER A 58 20.35 13.19 7.23
C SER A 58 19.51 13.33 5.97
N TRP A 59 18.27 12.87 6.03
CA TRP A 59 17.29 13.09 4.98
C TRP A 59 16.83 14.54 5.03
N HIS A 60 17.51 15.41 4.28
CA HIS A 60 17.06 16.78 4.09
C HIS A 60 16.00 16.78 2.98
N SER A 61 14.74 16.98 3.36
CA SER A 61 13.74 17.45 2.42
C SER A 61 14.22 18.80 1.86
N PRO A 62 14.15 19.05 0.55
CA PRO A 62 14.44 20.37 -0.01
C PRO A 62 13.63 21.52 0.58
N LEU A 63 12.57 21.20 1.34
CA LEU A 63 11.71 22.16 2.04
C LEU A 63 12.21 22.49 3.46
N LEU A 64 13.28 21.83 3.97
CA LEU A 64 13.77 22.04 5.33
C LEU A 64 14.90 23.09 5.44
N GLU A 65 15.42 23.62 4.33
CA GLU A 65 16.51 24.60 4.39
C GLU A 65 16.07 26.03 4.73
N ASP A 66 14.79 26.36 4.60
CA ASP A 66 14.25 27.67 4.99
C ASP A 66 13.42 27.58 6.27
N ARG A 67 14.11 27.51 7.42
CA ARG A 67 13.47 27.54 8.74
C ARG A 67 12.83 28.88 9.11
N SER A 68 12.96 29.91 8.26
CA SER A 68 12.50 31.27 8.56
C SER A 68 11.04 31.54 8.25
N VAL A 69 10.30 30.60 7.61
CA VAL A 69 8.89 30.76 7.24
C VAL A 69 8.03 29.58 7.73
N MET A 70 8.27 29.10 8.95
CA MET A 70 7.41 28.10 9.57
C MET A 70 6.24 28.78 10.33
N ASN A 71 5.34 29.44 9.62
CA ASN A 71 3.96 29.57 10.06
C ASN A 71 3.20 28.30 9.65
N GLY A 72 3.74 27.12 10.03
CA GLY A 72 3.05 25.85 9.92
C GLY A 72 1.80 25.93 10.78
N ILE A 73 0.63 25.86 10.15
CA ILE A 73 -0.61 25.61 10.89
C ILE A 73 -0.43 24.20 11.48
N ASP A 74 -0.11 24.16 12.76
CA ASP A 74 -0.26 22.96 13.55
C ASP A 74 -1.62 22.34 13.16
N ILE A 75 -1.72 21.02 13.02
CA ILE A 75 -3.01 20.37 12.87
C ILE A 75 -3.70 20.57 14.22
N GLN A 76 -4.34 21.72 14.36
CA GLN A 76 -4.60 22.44 15.61
C GLN A 76 -5.51 21.72 16.61
N ASN A 77 -6.01 20.52 16.26
CA ASN A 77 -6.88 19.74 17.14
C ASN A 77 -6.48 18.25 17.23
N CYS A 78 -5.34 17.87 16.72
CA CYS A 78 -4.87 16.49 16.81
C CYS A 78 -4.20 16.27 18.16
N GLN A 79 -4.86 15.57 19.05
CA GLN A 79 -4.22 15.08 20.28
C GLN A 79 -3.43 13.82 19.94
N TYR A 80 -2.13 13.82 20.27
CA TYR A 80 -1.27 12.66 20.08
C TYR A 80 -1.90 11.42 20.72
N ALA A 81 -2.09 10.37 19.92
CA ALA A 81 -2.54 9.07 20.38
C ALA A 81 -1.43 8.04 20.12
N GLU A 82 -1.04 7.34 21.16
CA GLU A 82 -0.11 6.21 21.02
C GLU A 82 -0.72 5.10 20.18
N VAL A 83 0.11 4.49 19.36
CA VAL A 83 -0.20 3.24 18.67
C VAL A 83 0.77 2.16 19.13
N PRO A 84 0.31 0.93 19.31
CA PRO A 84 1.19 -0.19 19.68
C PRO A 84 2.28 -0.41 18.65
N ASN A 85 3.51 -0.69 19.08
CA ASN A 85 4.63 -0.98 18.17
C ASN A 85 4.43 -2.28 17.38
N ASP A 86 3.61 -3.19 17.89
CA ASP A 86 3.22 -4.45 17.26
C ASP A 86 1.90 -4.34 16.46
N LEU A 87 1.47 -3.12 16.14
CA LEU A 87 0.28 -2.86 15.35
C LEU A 87 0.33 -3.65 14.04
N PHE A 88 -0.64 -4.55 13.85
CA PHE A 88 -0.82 -5.30 12.63
C PHE A 88 -1.72 -4.55 11.65
N VAL A 89 -1.29 -4.44 10.39
CA VAL A 89 -2.03 -3.73 9.33
C VAL A 89 -2.11 -4.59 8.06
N PRO A 90 -3.27 -5.08 7.63
CA PRO A 90 -3.42 -5.75 6.34
C PRO A 90 -3.31 -4.75 5.19
N ILE A 91 -2.60 -5.14 4.13
CA ILE A 91 -2.38 -4.34 2.92
C ILE A 91 -3.08 -5.04 1.75
N PHE A 92 -4.11 -4.39 1.19
CA PHE A 92 -4.87 -4.87 0.04
C PHE A 92 -4.35 -4.18 -1.22
N VAL A 93 -3.74 -4.96 -2.13
CA VAL A 93 -3.16 -4.47 -3.40
C VAL A 93 -4.05 -4.92 -4.54
N MET A 94 -4.74 -3.99 -5.20
CA MET A 94 -5.52 -4.32 -6.38
C MET A 94 -4.63 -4.29 -7.62
N THR A 95 -4.69 -5.34 -8.43
CA THR A 95 -3.83 -5.46 -9.61
C THR A 95 -4.53 -6.13 -10.78
N ARG A 96 -4.05 -5.83 -11.99
CA ARG A 96 -4.40 -6.53 -13.24
C ARG A 96 -3.25 -6.43 -14.21
N ASP A 97 -2.72 -7.57 -14.64
CA ASP A 97 -1.70 -7.70 -15.70
C ASP A 97 -0.42 -6.84 -15.55
N ARG A 98 -0.13 -6.30 -14.35
CA ARG A 98 0.92 -5.32 -14.04
C ARG A 98 2.06 -5.94 -13.22
N VAL A 99 2.69 -7.00 -13.75
CA VAL A 99 3.69 -7.78 -13.01
C VAL A 99 4.93 -6.98 -12.64
N SER A 100 5.46 -6.15 -13.56
CA SER A 100 6.68 -5.38 -13.32
C SER A 100 6.52 -4.32 -12.22
N SER A 101 5.39 -3.64 -12.19
CA SER A 101 5.06 -2.65 -11.16
C SER A 101 4.79 -3.32 -9.82
N LEU A 102 3.99 -4.40 -9.81
CA LEU A 102 3.69 -5.16 -8.60
C LEU A 102 4.96 -5.71 -7.95
N GLN A 103 5.89 -6.28 -8.73
CA GLN A 103 7.15 -6.78 -8.21
C GLN A 103 7.97 -5.70 -7.51
N LYS A 104 8.11 -4.52 -8.14
CA LYS A 104 8.83 -3.38 -7.56
C LYS A 104 8.19 -2.88 -6.26
N SER A 105 6.86 -2.79 -6.24
CA SER A 105 6.12 -2.33 -5.07
C SER A 105 6.22 -3.32 -3.91
N LEU A 106 5.97 -4.61 -4.15
CA LEU A 106 6.07 -5.64 -3.10
C LEU A 106 7.49 -5.75 -2.56
N GLN A 107 8.51 -5.71 -3.43
CA GLN A 107 9.90 -5.71 -2.97
C GLN A 107 10.17 -4.51 -2.05
N SER A 108 9.68 -3.32 -2.40
CA SER A 108 9.85 -2.14 -1.57
C SER A 108 9.15 -2.25 -0.21
N TYR A 109 8.01 -2.95 -0.13
CA TYR A 109 7.31 -3.19 1.15
C TYR A 109 8.13 -4.12 2.04
N TRP A 110 8.63 -5.23 1.48
CA TRP A 110 9.49 -6.17 2.22
C TRP A 110 10.78 -5.54 2.71
N ASP A 111 11.38 -4.65 1.90
CA ASP A 111 12.64 -3.99 2.23
C ASP A 111 12.46 -2.84 3.24
N THR A 112 11.26 -2.21 3.29
CA THR A 112 11.07 -0.96 4.03
C THR A 112 10.22 -1.15 5.28
N ILE A 113 9.08 -1.84 5.19
CA ILE A 113 8.09 -1.86 6.29
C ILE A 113 8.53 -2.83 7.38
N GLN A 114 8.70 -2.33 8.60
CA GLN A 114 9.09 -3.15 9.77
C GLN A 114 7.92 -3.53 10.67
N SER A 115 6.80 -2.81 10.61
CA SER A 115 5.59 -3.15 11.39
C SER A 115 4.99 -4.47 10.88
N PRO A 116 4.31 -5.26 11.72
CA PRO A 116 3.61 -6.47 11.29
C PRO A 116 2.53 -6.18 10.23
N TYR A 117 2.57 -6.92 9.12
CA TYR A 117 1.56 -6.82 8.06
C TYR A 117 1.37 -8.14 7.31
N GLU A 118 0.28 -8.23 6.58
CA GLU A 118 -0.02 -9.28 5.60
C GLU A 118 -0.49 -8.62 4.30
N ILE A 119 -0.14 -9.19 3.15
CA ILE A 119 -0.49 -8.65 1.84
C ILE A 119 -1.57 -9.51 1.21
N PHE A 120 -2.64 -8.87 0.76
CA PHE A 120 -3.73 -9.47 0.00
C PHE A 120 -3.69 -8.90 -1.42
N ILE A 121 -3.32 -9.74 -2.40
CA ILE A 121 -3.33 -9.37 -3.81
C ILE A 121 -4.74 -9.61 -4.34
N LEU A 122 -5.47 -8.54 -4.60
CA LEU A 122 -6.81 -8.57 -5.20
C LEU A 122 -6.63 -8.59 -6.72
N ASP A 123 -6.58 -9.77 -7.31
CA ASP A 123 -6.33 -9.97 -8.74
C ASP A 123 -7.61 -9.75 -9.56
N HIS A 124 -7.66 -8.65 -10.28
CA HIS A 124 -8.77 -8.30 -11.16
C HIS A 124 -8.65 -9.03 -12.51
N ASN A 125 -8.77 -10.36 -12.49
CA ASN A 125 -8.81 -11.23 -13.65
C ASN A 125 -7.61 -11.05 -14.59
N SER A 126 -6.39 -11.16 -14.06
CA SER A 126 -5.16 -11.09 -14.85
C SER A 126 -5.07 -12.24 -15.83
N SER A 127 -4.59 -11.95 -17.05
CA SER A 127 -4.47 -12.90 -18.15
C SER A 127 -3.10 -12.86 -18.85
N PHE A 128 -2.24 -11.89 -18.51
CA PHE A 128 -0.86 -11.85 -18.99
C PHE A 128 -0.07 -13.03 -18.40
N PRO A 129 0.48 -13.96 -19.22
CA PRO A 129 1.06 -15.19 -18.68
C PRO A 129 2.16 -14.99 -17.63
N PRO A 130 3.09 -14.02 -17.76
CA PRO A 130 4.05 -13.73 -16.70
C PRO A 130 3.40 -13.28 -15.38
N MET A 131 2.28 -12.52 -15.44
CA MET A 131 1.54 -12.12 -14.26
C MET A 131 0.87 -13.32 -13.58
N VAL A 132 0.21 -14.17 -14.36
CA VAL A 132 -0.44 -15.40 -13.84
C VAL A 132 0.59 -16.29 -13.13
N ASN A 133 1.78 -16.49 -13.73
CA ASN A 133 2.86 -17.24 -13.12
C ASN A 133 3.36 -16.58 -11.83
N TYR A 134 3.48 -15.26 -11.81
CA TYR A 134 3.92 -14.53 -10.62
C TYR A 134 2.88 -14.61 -9.48
N LEU A 135 1.60 -14.53 -9.79
CA LEU A 135 0.52 -14.73 -8.80
C LEU A 135 0.57 -16.12 -8.16
N GLN A 136 0.88 -17.16 -8.94
CA GLN A 136 1.09 -18.52 -8.41
C GLN A 136 2.28 -18.60 -7.45
N GLN A 137 3.38 -17.90 -7.76
CA GLN A 137 4.55 -17.82 -6.87
C GLN A 137 4.20 -17.06 -5.58
N LEU A 138 3.47 -15.95 -5.69
CA LEU A 138 3.01 -15.17 -4.55
C LEU A 138 2.09 -15.98 -3.63
N ALA A 139 1.21 -16.81 -4.16
CA ALA A 139 0.34 -17.68 -3.38
C ALA A 139 1.11 -18.69 -2.51
N ALA A 140 2.35 -19.00 -2.87
CA ALA A 140 3.26 -19.84 -2.09
C ALA A 140 4.16 -19.04 -1.12
N THR A 141 4.09 -17.70 -1.16
CA THR A 141 4.92 -16.80 -0.33
C THR A 141 4.27 -16.60 1.04
N GLN A 142 5.07 -16.64 2.10
CA GLN A 142 4.57 -16.38 3.45
C GLN A 142 4.03 -14.95 3.58
N ASN A 143 2.92 -14.77 4.28
CA ASN A 143 2.24 -13.49 4.52
C ASN A 143 1.74 -12.79 3.24
N VAL A 144 1.55 -13.55 2.16
CA VAL A 144 0.89 -13.09 0.94
C VAL A 144 -0.27 -14.02 0.60
N SER A 145 -1.43 -13.44 0.33
CA SER A 145 -2.62 -14.16 -0.12
C SER A 145 -3.08 -13.60 -1.46
N VAL A 146 -3.36 -14.46 -2.44
CA VAL A 146 -3.88 -14.04 -3.74
C VAL A 146 -5.38 -14.34 -3.79
N ILE A 147 -6.16 -13.30 -4.02
CA ILE A 147 -7.63 -13.32 -4.03
C ILE A 147 -8.10 -12.99 -5.44
N PRO A 148 -8.61 -13.98 -6.20
CA PRO A 148 -9.15 -13.70 -7.52
C PRO A 148 -10.49 -12.96 -7.40
N LEU A 149 -10.64 -11.86 -8.13
CA LEU A 149 -11.89 -11.15 -8.31
C LEU A 149 -12.56 -11.66 -9.60
N VAL A 150 -13.86 -11.92 -9.54
CA VAL A 150 -14.59 -12.51 -10.68
C VAL A 150 -15.24 -11.47 -11.59
N GLN A 151 -15.38 -10.24 -11.12
CA GLN A 151 -15.99 -9.16 -11.89
C GLN A 151 -14.99 -8.60 -12.91
N GLU A 152 -15.44 -8.44 -14.16
CA GLU A 152 -14.60 -7.88 -15.24
C GLU A 152 -14.63 -6.35 -15.30
N ALA A 153 -15.80 -5.76 -15.02
CA ALA A 153 -15.94 -4.33 -15.00
C ALA A 153 -15.28 -3.71 -13.77
N TRP A 154 -14.44 -2.69 -13.97
CA TRP A 154 -13.68 -2.05 -12.90
C TRP A 154 -14.53 -1.64 -11.68
N GLY A 155 -15.69 -1.01 -11.91
CA GLY A 155 -16.56 -0.56 -10.82
C GLY A 155 -17.15 -1.70 -9.99
N ASP A 156 -17.39 -2.85 -10.60
CA ASP A 156 -17.92 -4.03 -9.91
C ASP A 156 -16.81 -4.82 -9.22
N ALA A 157 -15.61 -4.87 -9.80
CA ALA A 157 -14.43 -5.40 -9.16
C ALA A 157 -14.05 -4.60 -7.90
N LEU A 158 -14.21 -3.27 -7.91
CA LEU A 158 -14.04 -2.43 -6.72
C LEU A 158 -15.07 -2.75 -5.63
N LYS A 159 -16.31 -3.02 -5.99
CA LYS A 159 -17.35 -3.44 -5.03
C LYS A 159 -17.03 -4.80 -4.43
N GLU A 160 -16.57 -5.74 -5.25
CA GLU A 160 -16.14 -7.06 -4.82
C GLU A 160 -14.94 -6.97 -3.87
N ALA A 161 -13.92 -6.16 -4.21
CA ALA A 161 -12.78 -5.88 -3.35
C ALA A 161 -13.21 -5.29 -1.99
N ASN A 162 -14.15 -4.33 -1.99
CA ASN A 162 -14.70 -3.77 -0.75
C ASN A 162 -15.45 -4.80 0.09
N GLN A 163 -16.20 -5.70 -0.54
CA GLN A 163 -16.89 -6.79 0.16
C GLN A 163 -15.89 -7.75 0.81
N PHE A 164 -14.80 -8.09 0.09
CA PHE A 164 -13.74 -8.91 0.64
C PHE A 164 -13.07 -8.24 1.83
N ILE A 165 -12.66 -6.97 1.72
CA ILE A 165 -12.03 -6.20 2.79
C ILE A 165 -12.94 -6.15 4.02
N ARG A 166 -14.23 -5.86 3.86
CA ARG A 166 -15.19 -5.83 4.97
C ARG A 166 -15.32 -7.19 5.64
N GLY A 167 -15.49 -8.26 4.86
CA GLY A 167 -15.57 -9.63 5.38
C GLY A 167 -14.31 -10.01 6.15
N TYR A 168 -13.12 -9.65 5.66
CA TYR A 168 -11.88 -9.84 6.38
C TYR A 168 -11.85 -9.08 7.72
N LEU A 169 -12.19 -7.80 7.70
CA LEU A 169 -12.20 -6.98 8.91
C LEU A 169 -13.24 -7.49 9.93
N ASP A 170 -14.39 -7.96 9.51
CA ASP A 170 -15.43 -8.50 10.39
C ASP A 170 -14.95 -9.77 11.11
N LEU A 171 -14.17 -10.60 10.44
CA LEU A 171 -13.55 -11.79 11.03
C LEU A 171 -12.34 -11.47 11.93
N HIS A 172 -11.74 -10.27 11.80
CA HIS A 172 -10.56 -9.85 12.54
C HIS A 172 -10.83 -8.59 13.37
N PRO A 173 -11.60 -8.64 14.47
CA PRO A 173 -12.04 -7.48 15.23
C PRO A 173 -10.89 -6.67 15.87
N HIS A 174 -9.72 -7.27 16.04
CA HIS A 174 -8.53 -6.61 16.57
C HIS A 174 -7.82 -5.70 15.55
N VAL A 175 -8.13 -5.82 14.26
CA VAL A 175 -7.54 -4.97 13.20
C VAL A 175 -8.22 -3.61 13.23
N SER A 176 -7.46 -2.56 13.56
CA SER A 176 -7.94 -1.18 13.69
C SER A 176 -7.80 -0.37 12.41
N PHE A 177 -6.81 -0.70 11.58
CA PHE A 177 -6.47 -0.02 10.34
C PHE A 177 -6.23 -1.01 9.22
N TYR A 178 -6.44 -0.57 7.99
CA TYR A 178 -6.07 -1.32 6.80
C TYR A 178 -5.56 -0.37 5.71
N VAL A 179 -4.78 -0.90 4.78
CA VAL A 179 -4.30 -0.17 3.60
C VAL A 179 -4.96 -0.73 2.35
N TYR A 180 -5.35 0.16 1.44
CA TYR A 180 -5.72 -0.17 0.07
C TYR A 180 -4.79 0.57 -0.91
N THR A 181 -4.28 -0.12 -1.93
CA THR A 181 -3.32 0.46 -2.86
C THR A 181 -3.41 -0.14 -4.26
N ASP A 182 -2.97 0.65 -5.25
CA ASP A 182 -2.63 0.18 -6.59
C ASP A 182 -1.27 -0.57 -6.59
N PRO A 183 -0.95 -1.35 -7.64
CA PRO A 183 0.23 -2.21 -7.68
C PRO A 183 1.54 -1.47 -7.99
N ASP A 184 1.50 -0.15 -8.16
CA ASP A 184 2.61 0.67 -8.65
C ASP A 184 3.07 1.75 -7.65
N ILE A 185 2.77 1.57 -6.37
CA ILE A 185 3.21 2.45 -5.29
C ILE A 185 4.33 1.78 -4.49
N ALA A 186 5.51 2.39 -4.45
CA ALA A 186 6.70 1.84 -3.81
C ALA A 186 7.34 2.79 -2.80
N PHE A 187 8.00 2.23 -1.78
CA PHE A 187 8.67 2.95 -0.69
C PHE A 187 10.19 2.84 -0.81
N MET A 188 10.77 3.40 -1.85
CA MET A 188 12.20 3.23 -2.13
C MET A 188 13.14 4.02 -1.19
N ARG A 189 12.63 5.01 -0.47
CA ARG A 189 13.40 5.92 0.42
C ARG A 189 12.57 6.35 1.62
N SER A 190 11.69 5.51 2.09
CA SER A 190 10.77 5.85 3.17
C SER A 190 11.26 5.33 4.51
N ALA A 191 10.76 5.92 5.61
CA ALA A 191 11.04 5.45 6.94
C ALA A 191 10.39 4.09 7.21
N PRO A 192 11.04 3.19 7.96
CA PRO A 192 10.55 1.82 8.16
C PRO A 192 9.28 1.71 9.01
N ASP A 193 8.96 2.73 9.79
CA ASP A 193 7.80 2.83 10.68
C ASP A 193 6.58 3.49 10.01
N ILE A 194 6.52 3.48 8.67
CA ILE A 194 5.49 4.17 7.88
C ILE A 194 4.06 3.79 8.27
N LEU A 195 3.79 2.51 8.58
CA LEU A 195 2.47 2.08 9.00
C LEU A 195 2.11 2.63 10.39
N LEU A 196 3.07 2.65 11.31
CA LEU A 196 2.87 3.22 12.64
C LEU A 196 2.63 4.73 12.56
N PHE A 197 3.41 5.44 11.75
CA PHE A 197 3.21 6.88 11.53
C PHE A 197 1.82 7.19 10.97
N TYR A 198 1.36 6.46 9.94
CA TYR A 198 0.03 6.69 9.37
C TYR A 198 -1.08 6.37 10.38
N ALA A 199 -0.94 5.28 11.13
CA ALA A 199 -1.90 4.92 12.17
C ALA A 199 -1.93 5.95 13.30
N ALA A 200 -0.77 6.46 13.73
CA ALA A 200 -0.68 7.51 14.75
C ALA A 200 -1.36 8.81 14.27
N VAL A 201 -1.14 9.22 13.02
CA VAL A 201 -1.82 10.39 12.44
C VAL A 201 -3.33 10.20 12.42
N LEU A 202 -3.82 9.03 11.97
CA LEU A 202 -5.25 8.75 12.00
C LEU A 202 -5.82 8.69 13.41
N SER A 203 -5.11 8.09 14.36
CA SER A 203 -5.56 8.00 15.77
C SER A 203 -5.62 9.37 16.41
N SER A 204 -4.64 10.23 16.14
CA SER A 204 -4.54 11.57 16.71
C SER A 204 -5.51 12.57 16.08
N CYS A 205 -5.87 12.38 14.82
CA CYS A 205 -6.67 13.31 14.03
C CYS A 205 -8.00 12.67 13.57
N PRO A 206 -9.02 12.58 14.45
CA PRO A 206 -10.24 11.84 14.16
C PRO A 206 -11.07 12.42 13.00
N GLU A 207 -10.90 13.68 12.67
CA GLU A 207 -11.56 14.33 11.54
C GLU A 207 -11.10 13.79 10.17
N TYR A 208 -9.85 13.25 10.07
CA TYR A 208 -9.37 12.67 8.81
C TYR A 208 -9.76 11.19 8.72
N LYS A 209 -10.24 10.79 7.57
CA LYS A 209 -10.69 9.42 7.28
C LYS A 209 -9.59 8.54 6.72
N VAL A 210 -8.62 9.16 6.04
CA VAL A 210 -7.56 8.45 5.32
C VAL A 210 -6.26 9.23 5.34
N VAL A 211 -5.16 8.51 5.45
CA VAL A 211 -3.78 9.03 5.33
C VAL A 211 -3.04 8.17 4.31
N GLY A 212 -2.19 8.79 3.50
CA GLY A 212 -1.32 8.11 2.55
C GLY A 212 -0.14 8.97 2.13
N PRO A 213 0.75 8.48 1.27
CA PRO A 213 1.95 9.19 0.86
C PRO A 213 1.68 10.39 -0.04
N GLY A 214 2.48 11.42 0.09
CA GLY A 214 2.79 12.32 -1.00
C GLY A 214 3.62 11.58 -2.05
N LEU A 215 3.27 11.72 -3.33
CA LEU A 215 3.99 11.04 -4.40
C LEU A 215 5.16 11.89 -4.85
N GLN A 216 6.37 11.35 -4.78
CA GLN A 216 7.60 12.04 -5.16
C GLN A 216 7.61 12.33 -6.67
N ILE A 217 7.99 13.55 -7.03
CA ILE A 217 8.05 14.00 -8.42
C ILE A 217 9.38 14.71 -8.76
N SER A 218 10.21 15.02 -7.77
CA SER A 218 11.43 15.83 -7.95
C SER A 218 12.49 15.14 -8.79
N ASP A 219 12.56 13.83 -8.71
CA ASP A 219 13.55 12.96 -9.36
C ASP A 219 13.02 12.24 -10.61
N ILE A 220 11.80 12.52 -11.06
CA ILE A 220 11.31 12.02 -12.35
C ILE A 220 12.23 12.60 -13.45
N PRO A 221 12.85 11.77 -14.30
CA PRO A 221 13.73 12.24 -15.37
C PRO A 221 13.03 13.26 -16.28
N SER A 222 13.75 14.33 -16.65
CA SER A 222 13.16 15.42 -17.45
C SER A 222 12.79 15.02 -18.88
N ASN A 223 13.43 13.95 -19.38
CA ASN A 223 13.14 13.36 -20.69
C ASN A 223 11.95 12.38 -20.65
N PHE A 224 11.42 12.05 -19.47
CA PHE A 224 10.22 11.24 -19.35
C PHE A 224 9.00 12.15 -19.55
N THR A 225 8.59 12.24 -20.80
CA THR A 225 7.53 13.14 -21.27
C THR A 225 6.14 12.52 -21.18
N LYS A 226 5.92 11.63 -20.20
CA LYS A 226 4.61 11.06 -20.00
C LYS A 226 3.59 12.18 -19.79
N GLN A 227 2.70 12.34 -20.76
CA GLN A 227 1.67 13.35 -20.76
C GLN A 227 0.32 12.73 -20.40
N LEU A 228 -0.42 13.46 -19.62
CA LEU A 228 -1.83 13.22 -19.40
C LEU A 228 -2.65 13.47 -20.67
N PRO A 229 -3.88 12.96 -20.78
CA PRO A 229 -4.76 13.24 -21.91
C PRO A 229 -4.97 14.73 -22.21
N ASN A 230 -4.76 15.61 -21.21
CA ASN A 230 -4.84 17.06 -21.36
C ASN A 230 -3.51 17.73 -21.75
N GLY A 231 -2.49 16.97 -22.08
CA GLY A 231 -1.16 17.47 -22.47
C GLY A 231 -0.25 17.89 -21.32
N GLN A 232 -0.71 17.86 -20.07
CA GLN A 232 0.15 18.16 -18.93
C GLN A 232 1.11 17.01 -18.63
N SER A 233 2.36 17.30 -18.25
CA SER A 233 3.23 16.29 -17.68
C SER A 233 2.77 15.87 -16.28
N VAL A 234 3.13 14.65 -15.88
CA VAL A 234 2.87 14.16 -14.51
C VAL A 234 3.44 15.12 -13.47
N ARG A 235 4.68 15.63 -13.69
CA ARG A 235 5.33 16.60 -12.79
C ARG A 235 4.53 17.89 -12.66
N GLU A 236 4.05 18.47 -13.75
CA GLU A 236 3.25 19.70 -13.71
C GLU A 236 1.95 19.50 -12.95
N ARG A 237 1.23 18.38 -13.24
CA ARG A 237 -0.03 18.10 -12.56
C ARG A 237 0.12 17.89 -11.06
N HIS A 238 1.17 17.19 -10.64
CA HIS A 238 1.38 16.86 -9.24
C HIS A 238 2.16 17.95 -8.47
N SER A 239 2.80 18.90 -9.15
CA SER A 239 3.53 20.00 -8.51
C SER A 239 2.67 20.84 -7.56
N LYS A 240 1.37 20.94 -7.81
CA LYS A 240 0.44 21.67 -6.94
C LYS A 240 0.38 21.10 -5.52
N TYR A 241 0.56 19.80 -5.35
CA TYR A 241 0.54 19.14 -4.04
C TYR A 241 1.79 19.42 -3.20
N TRP A 242 2.85 19.96 -3.85
CA TRP A 242 4.11 20.33 -3.21
C TRP A 242 4.27 21.84 -3.00
N LYS A 243 3.32 22.64 -3.50
CA LYS A 243 3.34 24.11 -3.38
C LYS A 243 2.53 24.62 -2.20
N GLU A 244 1.65 23.81 -1.63
CA GLU A 244 0.85 24.23 -0.48
C GLU A 244 1.69 24.19 0.80
N VAL A 245 1.40 25.11 1.71
CA VAL A 245 2.03 25.16 3.04
C VAL A 245 1.67 23.88 3.79
N PRO A 246 2.62 23.02 4.13
CA PRO A 246 2.34 21.77 4.81
C PRO A 246 1.93 22.05 6.27
N ASN A 247 1.05 21.19 6.79
CA ASN A 247 0.81 21.08 8.22
C ASN A 247 1.89 20.19 8.84
N ILE A 248 1.99 20.21 10.17
CA ILE A 248 2.93 19.36 10.89
C ILE A 248 2.15 18.32 11.71
N ALA A 249 2.51 17.06 11.55
CA ALA A 249 2.10 15.96 12.43
C ALA A 249 3.30 15.54 13.28
N THR A 250 3.13 15.48 14.59
CA THR A 250 4.20 15.07 15.51
C THR A 250 4.20 13.54 15.66
N TRP A 251 5.38 12.95 15.52
CA TRP A 251 5.61 11.52 15.73
C TRP A 251 6.94 11.32 16.46
N ASN A 252 6.95 10.58 17.56
CA ASN A 252 8.14 10.37 18.40
C ASN A 252 8.86 11.70 18.77
N GLY A 253 8.10 12.75 19.03
CA GLY A 253 8.62 14.08 19.37
C GLY A 253 9.18 14.89 18.20
N ILE A 254 9.08 14.39 16.96
CA ILE A 254 9.55 15.05 15.74
C ILE A 254 8.36 15.46 14.91
N GLY A 255 8.39 16.68 14.36
CA GLY A 255 7.38 17.18 13.45
C GLY A 255 7.65 16.77 12.00
N TYR A 256 6.66 16.16 11.35
CA TYR A 256 6.70 15.74 9.95
C TYR A 256 5.67 16.48 9.12
N HIS A 257 6.01 16.77 7.87
CA HIS A 257 5.12 17.49 6.97
C HIS A 257 3.99 16.60 6.45
N VAL A 258 2.77 17.09 6.60
CA VAL A 258 1.55 16.52 6.02
C VAL A 258 0.74 17.61 5.34
N ALA A 259 -0.11 17.28 4.36
CA ALA A 259 -0.97 18.25 3.70
C ALA A 259 -2.37 17.69 3.44
N LYS A 260 -3.38 18.58 3.45
CA LYS A 260 -4.80 18.26 3.22
C LYS A 260 -5.08 18.05 1.73
N HIS A 261 -4.63 16.92 1.19
CA HIS A 261 -4.83 16.59 -0.22
C HIS A 261 -5.63 15.31 -0.40
N PRO A 262 -6.43 15.21 -1.48
CA PRO A 262 -7.14 13.97 -1.77
C PRO A 262 -6.16 12.82 -2.00
N ILE A 263 -6.50 11.67 -1.42
CA ILE A 263 -5.86 10.39 -1.68
C ILE A 263 -6.85 9.55 -2.47
N ASP A 264 -6.38 8.91 -3.51
CA ASP A 264 -7.11 7.90 -4.25
C ASP A 264 -6.64 6.50 -3.84
N THR A 265 -6.14 5.71 -4.77
CA THR A 265 -5.67 4.34 -4.55
C THR A 265 -4.15 4.25 -4.28
N THR A 266 -3.53 5.34 -3.81
CA THR A 266 -2.07 5.43 -3.63
C THR A 266 -1.64 5.13 -2.21
N PHE A 267 -1.65 3.85 -1.81
CA PHE A 267 -1.29 3.36 -0.48
C PHE A 267 -2.06 4.08 0.64
N ALA A 268 -3.36 4.09 0.50
CA ALA A 268 -4.27 4.77 1.40
C ALA A 268 -4.57 3.92 2.64
N MET A 269 -4.19 4.41 3.82
CA MET A 269 -4.55 3.78 5.11
C MET A 269 -5.87 4.34 5.60
N PHE A 270 -6.77 3.45 5.99
CA PHE A 270 -8.11 3.73 6.51
C PHE A 270 -8.26 3.18 7.92
N ARG A 271 -9.16 3.82 8.70
CA ARG A 271 -9.69 3.17 9.91
C ARG A 271 -10.61 2.01 9.51
N ARG A 272 -10.64 0.97 10.31
CA ARG A 272 -11.51 -0.21 10.15
C ARG A 272 -12.95 0.14 9.72
N ASN A 273 -13.56 1.15 10.35
CA ASN A 273 -14.95 1.52 10.14
C ASN A 273 -15.17 2.46 8.94
N THR A 274 -14.11 2.86 8.25
CA THR A 274 -14.18 3.69 7.06
C THR A 274 -14.16 2.79 5.83
N PRO A 275 -15.23 2.74 5.01
CA PRO A 275 -15.17 2.00 3.76
C PRO A 275 -14.16 2.63 2.80
N PHE A 276 -13.49 1.80 2.01
CA PHE A 276 -12.71 2.30 0.90
C PHE A 276 -13.65 2.93 -0.14
N GLU A 277 -13.37 4.16 -0.47
CA GLU A 277 -13.97 4.89 -1.59
C GLU A 277 -12.87 5.63 -2.33
N ARG A 278 -12.92 5.61 -3.65
CA ARG A 278 -11.98 6.41 -4.45
C ARG A 278 -12.14 7.88 -4.07
N LEU A 279 -11.03 8.55 -3.75
CA LEU A 279 -11.01 9.94 -3.29
C LEU A 279 -11.74 10.18 -1.96
N THR A 280 -11.61 9.25 -1.01
CA THR A 280 -12.12 9.46 0.37
C THR A 280 -11.60 10.78 0.97
N ARG A 281 -12.48 11.52 1.62
CA ARG A 281 -12.18 12.82 2.25
C ARG A 281 -12.86 12.92 3.62
N PRO A 282 -12.34 13.73 4.57
CA PRO A 282 -11.06 14.46 4.51
C PRO A 282 -9.85 13.52 4.60
N SER A 283 -8.76 13.89 3.92
CA SER A 283 -7.56 13.08 3.77
C SER A 283 -6.27 13.86 3.96
N LEU A 284 -5.20 13.19 4.39
CA LEU A 284 -3.86 13.75 4.55
C LEU A 284 -2.84 13.00 3.70
N ARG A 285 -1.97 13.73 3.01
CA ARG A 285 -0.76 13.18 2.41
C ARG A 285 0.45 13.47 3.28
N ALA A 286 1.22 12.44 3.57
CA ALA A 286 2.48 12.55 4.30
C ALA A 286 3.66 12.69 3.34
N TYR A 287 4.57 13.61 3.64
CA TYR A 287 5.77 13.85 2.86
C TYR A 287 6.99 13.13 3.44
N ALA A 288 8.16 13.35 2.86
CA ALA A 288 9.38 12.70 3.32
C ALA A 288 9.57 12.81 4.84
N PRO A 289 9.99 11.74 5.52
CA PRO A 289 10.41 10.44 4.99
C PRO A 289 9.26 9.43 4.76
N TYR A 290 8.01 9.84 4.78
CA TYR A 290 6.81 9.00 4.65
C TYR A 290 6.12 9.14 3.28
N ALA A 291 6.85 9.64 2.29
CA ALA A 291 6.42 9.74 0.90
C ALA A 291 6.64 8.42 0.15
N ALA A 292 5.96 8.25 -0.99
CA ALA A 292 6.14 7.11 -1.88
C ALA A 292 6.50 7.53 -3.30
N VAL A 293 6.90 6.57 -4.11
CA VAL A 293 7.14 6.68 -5.53
C VAL A 293 6.00 5.99 -6.28
N HIS A 294 5.48 6.63 -7.32
CA HIS A 294 4.59 5.99 -8.27
C HIS A 294 5.45 5.38 -9.39
N VAL A 295 5.67 4.09 -9.35
CA VAL A 295 6.65 3.37 -10.19
C VAL A 295 6.46 3.65 -11.67
N ASP A 296 5.22 3.71 -12.12
CA ASP A 296 4.87 3.94 -13.53
C ASP A 296 5.28 5.29 -14.08
N TRP A 297 5.51 6.27 -13.21
CA TRP A 297 5.97 7.59 -13.66
C TRP A 297 7.44 7.60 -14.09
N TYR A 298 8.16 6.52 -13.78
CA TYR A 298 9.57 6.32 -14.09
C TYR A 298 9.79 5.34 -15.25
N ASP A 299 8.71 4.90 -15.90
CA ASP A 299 8.82 4.09 -17.11
C ASP A 299 9.24 4.98 -18.29
N ASP A 300 10.21 4.52 -19.05
CA ASP A 300 10.58 5.14 -20.32
C ASP A 300 9.46 4.91 -21.35
N SER A 301 8.83 5.99 -21.81
CA SER A 301 7.73 5.91 -22.79
C SER A 301 8.16 5.35 -24.16
N SER A 302 9.47 5.40 -24.46
CA SER A 302 10.04 4.80 -25.70
C SER A 302 10.32 3.30 -25.54
N ASN A 303 10.34 2.77 -24.31
CA ASN A 303 10.66 1.37 -23.99
C ASN A 303 9.81 0.87 -22.82
N LEU A 304 8.51 0.81 -23.01
CA LEU A 304 7.57 0.36 -21.97
C LEU A 304 7.75 -1.13 -21.69
N PRO A 305 7.57 -1.57 -20.41
CA PRO A 305 7.51 -2.97 -20.04
C PRO A 305 6.43 -3.72 -20.82
N ALA A 306 6.68 -5.00 -21.14
CA ALA A 306 5.76 -5.82 -21.93
C ALA A 306 4.37 -5.99 -21.27
N ASP A 307 4.32 -6.11 -19.96
CA ASP A 307 3.08 -6.18 -19.17
C ASP A 307 2.27 -4.87 -19.27
N LYS A 308 2.94 -3.73 -19.32
CA LYS A 308 2.29 -2.45 -19.51
C LYS A 308 1.69 -2.29 -20.91
N ILE A 309 2.43 -2.70 -21.94
CA ILE A 309 1.94 -2.73 -23.32
C ILE A 309 0.70 -3.64 -23.40
N TYR A 310 0.78 -4.84 -22.81
CA TYR A 310 -0.33 -5.79 -22.77
C TYR A 310 -1.55 -5.21 -22.06
N TYR A 311 -1.35 -4.59 -20.90
CA TYR A 311 -2.41 -3.93 -20.13
C TYR A 311 -3.10 -2.82 -20.94
N MET A 312 -2.32 -1.94 -21.59
CA MET A 312 -2.85 -0.83 -22.41
C MET A 312 -3.68 -1.31 -23.59
N GLN A 313 -3.32 -2.43 -24.21
CA GLN A 313 -4.06 -3.00 -25.33
C GLN A 313 -5.43 -3.57 -24.94
N ARG A 314 -5.60 -3.96 -23.67
CA ARG A 314 -6.81 -4.65 -23.17
C ARG A 314 -7.73 -3.77 -22.34
N GLN A 315 -7.28 -2.60 -21.94
CA GLN A 315 -8.06 -1.68 -21.10
C GLN A 315 -8.58 -0.50 -21.92
N SER A 316 -9.89 -0.48 -22.17
CA SER A 316 -10.56 0.71 -22.69
C SER A 316 -10.97 1.60 -21.51
N GLY A 317 -10.59 2.88 -21.52
CA GLY A 317 -11.09 3.89 -20.59
C GLY A 317 -10.36 4.02 -19.27
N VAL A 318 -9.24 3.34 -19.06
CA VAL A 318 -8.35 3.59 -17.92
C VAL A 318 -7.29 4.62 -18.31
N ASN A 319 -7.09 5.65 -17.47
CA ASN A 319 -5.99 6.58 -17.63
C ASN A 319 -4.69 5.82 -17.42
N ASN A 320 -4.02 5.48 -18.51
CA ASN A 320 -2.70 4.87 -18.46
C ASN A 320 -1.69 5.96 -18.13
N TRP A 321 -1.22 5.94 -16.92
CA TRP A 321 -0.10 6.74 -16.46
C TRP A 321 1.22 6.17 -16.93
#